data_392f43fd7022f04eeba43fd787c81c1c
#
_entry.id   392f43fd7022f04eeba43fd787c81c1c
#
_cell.length_a   1.000
_cell.length_b   1.000
_cell.length_c   1.000
_cell.angle_alpha   90.00
_cell.angle_beta   90.00
_cell.angle_gamma   90.00
#
_symmetry.space_group_name_H-M   'P 1'
#
loop_
_entity.id
_entity.type
_entity.pdbx_description
1 polymer ?
#
loop_
_entity_poly.entity_id
_entity_poly.type
_entity_poly.pdbx_seq_one_letter_code
_entity_poly.pdbx_strand_id
1 'polypeptide(L)'
;MTGPGSGAESRHPASHRRVRIGVQLAPQHGSYAAYRDAVLRAEDLGVDAIFNWDHFFPLTEPFAAEHFEAWTVLAAIAEQTERVEFGPLVNCSSYRNPDLQADMARTIDHISAHRSGTGRLIFGTGSGWAEQDYAEYGYEFGTVGSRLDALAADLPRIRSRWDGLNPAPTRRIPILIGGQGERKTLRLVAQHADIWHTFTKLDDLPRKIGVLHEWCAREGRDPSEIELSTGYTIRGFGPLLESDAPTRLHELGFRLIIPAIDGPDYDLSPLTPLLAWRDRVNGF
;
A
#
# COMPACT_ATOMS: atom_id res chain seq x y z
N MET A 1 6.75 -37.45 19.30
CA MET A 1 6.21 -36.62 18.20
C MET A 1 6.16 -35.19 18.71
N THR A 2 7.21 -34.43 18.43
CA THR A 2 7.37 -33.03 18.81
C THR A 2 6.81 -32.16 17.67
N GLY A 3 5.76 -31.42 17.95
CA GLY A 3 5.15 -30.50 16.99
C GLY A 3 6.12 -29.33 16.66
N PRO A 4 6.03 -28.76 15.45
CA PRO A 4 6.83 -27.59 15.09
C PRO A 4 6.35 -26.38 15.89
N GLY A 5 7.28 -25.76 16.62
CA GLY A 5 7.05 -24.53 17.33
C GLY A 5 6.71 -23.40 16.35
N SER A 6 5.62 -22.70 16.62
CA SER A 6 5.27 -21.43 15.96
C SER A 6 6.35 -20.40 16.30
N GLY A 7 7.25 -20.15 15.37
CA GLY A 7 8.17 -19.04 15.44
C GLY A 7 7.38 -17.74 15.36
N ALA A 8 7.15 -17.10 16.49
CA ALA A 8 6.70 -15.72 16.52
C ALA A 8 7.86 -14.86 15.97
N GLU A 9 7.78 -14.48 14.70
CA GLU A 9 8.68 -13.45 14.16
C GLU A 9 8.47 -12.18 15.00
N SER A 10 9.55 -11.75 15.66
CA SER A 10 9.56 -10.57 16.50
C SER A 10 9.26 -9.33 15.67
N ARG A 11 8.11 -8.73 15.90
CA ARG A 11 7.75 -7.43 15.33
C ARG A 11 8.68 -6.38 15.93
N HIS A 12 9.53 -5.78 15.12
CA HIS A 12 10.40 -4.70 15.59
C HIS A 12 9.57 -3.44 15.90
N PRO A 13 9.75 -2.80 17.06
CA PRO A 13 9.06 -1.56 17.40
C PRO A 13 9.39 -0.43 16.38
N ALA A 14 8.44 0.46 16.14
CA ALA A 14 8.51 1.50 15.11
C ALA A 14 9.76 2.41 15.21
N SER A 15 10.31 2.61 16.41
CA SER A 15 11.50 3.42 16.66
C SER A 15 12.78 2.90 16.00
N HIS A 16 12.82 1.63 15.60
CA HIS A 16 13.97 0.98 14.96
C HIS A 16 13.75 0.68 13.47
N ARG A 17 12.57 0.98 12.92
CA ARG A 17 12.33 0.77 11.50
C ARG A 17 13.08 1.81 10.68
N ARG A 18 13.77 1.34 9.63
CA ARG A 18 14.40 2.22 8.64
C ARG A 18 13.34 2.98 7.87
N VAL A 19 13.69 4.19 7.43
CA VAL A 19 12.89 4.94 6.47
C VAL A 19 12.94 4.24 5.12
N ARG A 20 11.79 4.11 4.48
CA ARG A 20 11.60 3.53 3.15
C ARG A 20 10.97 4.55 2.22
N ILE A 21 11.42 4.56 0.98
CA ILE A 21 10.82 5.37 -0.09
C ILE A 21 10.15 4.42 -1.08
N GLY A 22 8.82 4.51 -1.17
CA GLY A 22 8.07 3.89 -2.24
C GLY A 22 7.82 4.85 -3.38
N VAL A 23 7.19 4.35 -4.45
CA VAL A 23 6.61 5.17 -5.52
C VAL A 23 5.28 4.55 -5.94
N GLN A 24 4.25 5.37 -6.12
CA GLN A 24 3.01 4.96 -6.77
C GLN A 24 3.09 5.37 -8.24
N LEU A 25 3.17 4.38 -9.12
CA LEU A 25 3.13 4.60 -10.57
C LEU A 25 1.69 4.47 -11.05
N ALA A 26 1.16 5.56 -11.61
CA ALA A 26 -0.21 5.59 -12.11
C ALA A 26 -0.37 4.71 -13.35
N PRO A 27 -1.23 3.68 -13.37
CA PRO A 27 -1.40 2.79 -14.52
C PRO A 27 -2.32 3.41 -15.58
N GLN A 28 -2.14 4.70 -15.88
CA GLN A 28 -2.96 5.51 -16.79
C GLN A 28 -2.11 6.39 -17.69
N HIS A 29 -2.71 6.89 -18.79
CA HIS A 29 -2.16 7.90 -19.71
C HIS A 29 -0.87 7.47 -20.43
N GLY A 30 -0.57 6.20 -20.54
CA GLY A 30 0.62 5.72 -21.18
C GLY A 30 0.54 4.26 -21.61
N SER A 31 1.42 3.86 -22.51
CA SER A 31 1.50 2.47 -22.94
C SER A 31 1.98 1.55 -21.80
N TYR A 32 1.61 0.28 -21.87
CA TYR A 32 2.16 -0.73 -20.96
C TYR A 32 3.69 -0.80 -21.01
N ALA A 33 4.29 -0.58 -22.18
CA ALA A 33 5.74 -0.57 -22.32
C ALA A 33 6.39 0.56 -21.52
N ALA A 34 5.83 1.77 -21.56
CA ALA A 34 6.29 2.90 -20.76
C ALA A 34 6.11 2.66 -19.26
N TYR A 35 4.96 2.11 -18.87
CA TYR A 35 4.70 1.74 -17.46
C TYR A 35 5.71 0.70 -16.96
N ARG A 36 5.92 -0.38 -17.75
CA ARG A 36 6.90 -1.43 -17.43
C ARG A 36 8.32 -0.89 -17.29
N ASP A 37 8.74 -0.02 -18.20
CA ASP A 37 10.05 0.64 -18.14
C ASP A 37 10.18 1.48 -16.87
N ALA A 38 9.15 2.23 -16.49
CA ALA A 38 9.13 3.01 -15.27
C ALA A 38 9.28 2.13 -14.00
N VAL A 39 8.63 0.97 -13.97
CA VAL A 39 8.78 -0.01 -12.87
C VAL A 39 10.23 -0.46 -12.73
N LEU A 40 10.87 -0.85 -13.83
CA LEU A 40 12.27 -1.31 -13.81
C LEU A 40 13.23 -0.19 -13.42
N ARG A 41 13.07 1.01 -14.00
CA ARG A 41 13.87 2.19 -13.63
C ARG A 41 13.70 2.57 -12.16
N ALA A 42 12.49 2.45 -11.60
CA ALA A 42 12.24 2.73 -10.18
C ALA A 42 12.99 1.73 -9.29
N GLU A 43 12.99 0.44 -9.63
CA GLU A 43 13.77 -0.56 -8.90
C GLU A 43 15.28 -0.29 -9.01
N ASP A 44 15.79 0.01 -10.20
CA ASP A 44 17.20 0.33 -10.45
C ASP A 44 17.63 1.60 -9.69
N LEU A 45 16.76 2.60 -9.60
CA LEU A 45 17.00 3.84 -8.85
C LEU A 45 17.12 3.58 -7.34
N GLY A 46 16.63 2.46 -6.84
CA GLY A 46 16.78 2.06 -5.46
C GLY A 46 15.57 2.36 -4.56
N VAL A 47 14.35 2.52 -5.11
CA VAL A 47 13.14 2.60 -4.27
C VAL A 47 12.94 1.29 -3.48
N ASP A 48 12.27 1.39 -2.35
CA ASP A 48 12.00 0.25 -1.47
C ASP A 48 10.69 -0.46 -1.81
N ALA A 49 9.73 0.27 -2.41
CA ALA A 49 8.43 -0.30 -2.77
C ALA A 49 7.82 0.38 -4.00
N ILE A 50 7.04 -0.37 -4.79
CA ILE A 50 6.30 0.13 -5.96
C ILE A 50 4.82 -0.18 -5.77
N PHE A 51 3.98 0.83 -6.00
CA PHE A 51 2.54 0.70 -5.88
C PHE A 51 1.84 1.11 -7.17
N ASN A 52 0.67 0.51 -7.44
CA ASN A 52 -0.31 1.01 -8.38
C ASN A 52 -1.63 1.31 -7.65
N TRP A 53 -2.73 1.56 -8.37
CA TRP A 53 -4.06 1.69 -7.80
C TRP A 53 -5.08 0.80 -8.49
N ASP A 54 -6.18 0.51 -7.80
CA ASP A 54 -7.24 -0.39 -8.27
C ASP A 54 -8.47 0.42 -8.71
N HIS A 55 -8.35 1.06 -9.86
CA HIS A 55 -9.43 1.70 -10.60
C HIS A 55 -9.57 1.07 -11.99
N PHE A 56 -10.67 1.31 -12.66
CA PHE A 56 -10.92 0.79 -14.00
C PHE A 56 -10.77 1.85 -15.08
N PHE A 57 -10.74 3.13 -14.68
CA PHE A 57 -10.64 4.29 -15.57
C PHE A 57 -9.56 5.25 -15.06
N PRO A 58 -9.01 6.10 -15.95
CA PRO A 58 -8.13 7.17 -15.54
C PRO A 58 -8.81 8.09 -14.50
N LEU A 59 -8.05 8.50 -13.48
CA LEU A 59 -8.53 9.42 -12.44
C LEU A 59 -8.37 10.90 -12.81
N THR A 60 -7.71 11.16 -13.94
CA THR A 60 -7.47 12.52 -14.47
C THR A 60 -7.76 12.55 -15.97
N GLU A 61 -8.02 13.76 -16.51
CA GLU A 61 -8.23 13.96 -17.94
C GLU A 61 -6.97 13.57 -18.77
N PRO A 62 -7.17 12.99 -19.96
CA PRO A 62 -8.43 12.58 -20.56
C PRO A 62 -8.94 11.24 -19.98
N PHE A 63 -10.19 11.19 -19.52
CA PHE A 63 -10.80 10.00 -18.89
C PHE A 63 -10.97 8.79 -19.85
N ALA A 64 -10.84 9.01 -21.15
CA ALA A 64 -10.89 7.96 -22.18
C ALA A 64 -9.48 7.47 -22.60
N ALA A 65 -8.43 7.84 -21.85
CA ALA A 65 -7.08 7.39 -22.13
C ALA A 65 -6.82 5.96 -21.66
N GLU A 66 -5.63 5.45 -21.95
CA GLU A 66 -5.18 4.12 -21.53
C GLU A 66 -5.23 3.99 -20.00
N HIS A 67 -5.67 2.82 -19.56
CA HIS A 67 -5.65 2.40 -18.18
C HIS A 67 -5.47 0.87 -18.10
N PHE A 68 -4.70 0.38 -17.13
CA PHE A 68 -4.44 -1.05 -16.96
C PHE A 68 -4.96 -1.56 -15.62
N GLU A 69 -5.54 -2.77 -15.65
CA GLU A 69 -6.10 -3.43 -14.47
C GLU A 69 -5.01 -3.76 -13.44
N ALA A 70 -5.27 -3.41 -12.19
CA ALA A 70 -4.28 -3.37 -11.12
C ALA A 70 -3.62 -4.72 -10.82
N TRP A 71 -4.41 -5.77 -10.60
CA TRP A 71 -3.89 -7.07 -10.15
C TRP A 71 -3.15 -7.82 -11.23
N THR A 72 -3.59 -7.68 -12.48
CA THR A 72 -2.87 -8.23 -13.65
C THR A 72 -1.50 -7.58 -13.80
N VAL A 73 -1.42 -6.26 -13.62
CA VAL A 73 -0.15 -5.51 -13.64
C VAL A 73 0.74 -5.89 -12.44
N LEU A 74 0.17 -6.10 -11.26
CA LEU A 74 0.95 -6.54 -10.10
C LEU A 74 1.60 -7.91 -10.30
N ALA A 75 0.95 -8.84 -11.00
CA ALA A 75 1.57 -10.11 -11.36
C ALA A 75 2.78 -9.92 -12.29
N ALA A 76 2.70 -8.98 -13.24
CA ALA A 76 3.82 -8.62 -14.10
C ALA A 76 4.96 -7.93 -13.32
N ILE A 77 4.65 -7.05 -12.37
CA ILE A 77 5.66 -6.44 -11.47
C ILE A 77 6.36 -7.54 -10.66
N ALA A 78 5.61 -8.49 -10.11
CA ALA A 78 6.13 -9.61 -9.34
C ALA A 78 7.19 -10.42 -10.10
N GLU A 79 6.94 -10.69 -11.39
CA GLU A 79 7.82 -11.48 -12.26
C GLU A 79 9.05 -10.69 -12.72
N GLN A 80 8.91 -9.37 -12.95
CA GLN A 80 9.94 -8.56 -13.59
C GLN A 80 10.91 -7.91 -12.62
N THR A 81 10.55 -7.80 -11.33
CA THR A 81 11.37 -7.17 -10.29
C THR A 81 11.99 -8.23 -9.37
N GLU A 82 13.07 -7.87 -8.68
CA GLU A 82 13.82 -8.80 -7.83
C GLU A 82 13.86 -8.39 -6.35
N ARG A 83 13.81 -7.09 -6.07
CA ARG A 83 14.09 -6.56 -4.74
C ARG A 83 12.93 -5.79 -4.12
N VAL A 84 12.26 -4.95 -4.89
CA VAL A 84 11.23 -4.04 -4.36
C VAL A 84 10.04 -4.79 -3.79
N GLU A 85 9.52 -4.35 -2.65
CA GLU A 85 8.16 -4.71 -2.27
C GLU A 85 7.16 -4.01 -3.20
N PHE A 86 5.98 -4.55 -3.36
CA PHE A 86 4.99 -3.95 -4.24
C PHE A 86 3.58 -4.31 -3.81
N GLY A 87 2.58 -3.54 -4.29
CA GLY A 87 1.19 -3.83 -3.99
C GLY A 87 0.24 -2.79 -4.55
N PRO A 88 -1.07 -2.98 -4.38
CA PRO A 88 -2.05 -1.94 -4.69
C PRO A 88 -2.08 -0.89 -3.59
N LEU A 89 -2.23 0.38 -3.96
CA LEU A 89 -2.42 1.51 -3.04
C LEU A 89 -3.66 2.32 -3.47
N VAL A 90 -4.85 1.83 -3.22
CA VAL A 90 -5.15 0.58 -2.55
C VAL A 90 -6.15 -0.24 -3.37
N ASN A 91 -6.14 -1.58 -3.19
CA ASN A 91 -7.21 -2.43 -3.70
C ASN A 91 -8.57 -1.97 -3.15
N CYS A 92 -9.58 -1.90 -4.00
CA CYS A 92 -10.94 -1.69 -3.56
C CYS A 92 -11.57 -3.02 -3.12
N SER A 93 -11.86 -3.15 -1.83
CA SER A 93 -12.39 -4.40 -1.27
C SER A 93 -13.70 -4.84 -1.92
N SER A 94 -14.51 -3.88 -2.40
CA SER A 94 -15.83 -4.17 -2.98
C SER A 94 -15.81 -4.73 -4.40
N TYR A 95 -14.68 -4.64 -5.13
CA TYR A 95 -14.65 -5.07 -6.54
C TYR A 95 -14.50 -6.58 -6.72
N ARG A 96 -14.08 -7.30 -5.69
CA ARG A 96 -13.81 -8.75 -5.78
C ARG A 96 -14.22 -9.47 -4.50
N ASN A 97 -14.65 -10.70 -4.64
CA ASN A 97 -14.87 -11.58 -3.49
C ASN A 97 -13.61 -11.66 -2.60
N PRO A 98 -13.70 -11.55 -1.27
CA PRO A 98 -12.54 -11.54 -0.37
C PRO A 98 -11.68 -12.81 -0.44
N ASP A 99 -12.29 -13.98 -0.67
CA ASP A 99 -11.51 -15.22 -0.83
C ASP A 99 -10.72 -15.19 -2.14
N LEU A 100 -11.31 -14.66 -3.22
CA LEU A 100 -10.59 -14.46 -4.48
C LEU A 100 -9.43 -13.47 -4.32
N GLN A 101 -9.64 -12.37 -3.60
CA GLN A 101 -8.55 -11.42 -3.30
C GLN A 101 -7.41 -12.11 -2.54
N ALA A 102 -7.73 -12.95 -1.58
CA ALA A 102 -6.74 -13.72 -0.83
C ALA A 102 -5.96 -14.70 -1.75
N ASP A 103 -6.66 -15.40 -2.66
CA ASP A 103 -6.05 -16.33 -3.60
C ASP A 103 -5.14 -15.59 -4.62
N MET A 104 -5.56 -14.44 -5.11
CA MET A 104 -4.76 -13.58 -6.00
C MET A 104 -3.50 -13.08 -5.28
N ALA A 105 -3.65 -12.57 -4.07
CA ALA A 105 -2.53 -12.07 -3.26
C ALA A 105 -1.50 -13.18 -2.98
N ARG A 106 -1.94 -14.37 -2.53
CA ARG A 106 -1.07 -15.52 -2.32
C ARG A 106 -0.37 -15.95 -3.62
N THR A 107 -1.07 -15.93 -4.75
CA THR A 107 -0.48 -16.34 -6.04
C THR A 107 0.62 -15.36 -6.46
N ILE A 108 0.37 -14.06 -6.35
CA ILE A 108 1.36 -13.01 -6.66
C ILE A 108 2.54 -13.03 -5.67
N ASP A 109 2.29 -13.34 -4.40
CA ASP A 109 3.35 -13.55 -3.41
C ASP A 109 4.31 -14.66 -3.88
N HIS A 110 3.78 -15.82 -4.31
CA HIS A 110 4.59 -16.90 -4.88
C HIS A 110 5.30 -16.54 -6.17
N ILE A 111 4.65 -15.80 -7.09
CA ILE A 111 5.31 -15.32 -8.31
C ILE A 111 6.53 -14.49 -7.94
N SER A 112 6.40 -13.57 -6.99
CA SER A 112 7.52 -12.71 -6.57
C SER A 112 8.59 -13.44 -5.75
N ALA A 113 8.29 -14.63 -5.25
CA ALA A 113 9.20 -15.44 -4.46
C ALA A 113 10.12 -16.34 -5.30
N HIS A 114 9.88 -16.46 -6.62
CA HIS A 114 10.52 -17.48 -7.46
C HIS A 114 12.05 -17.48 -7.44
N ARG A 115 12.69 -16.32 -7.18
CA ARG A 115 14.15 -16.19 -7.11
C ARG A 115 14.69 -16.24 -5.68
N SER A 116 13.99 -15.64 -4.73
CA SER A 116 14.46 -15.46 -3.34
C SER A 116 13.87 -16.48 -2.35
N GLY A 117 12.81 -17.18 -2.74
CA GLY A 117 12.02 -18.04 -1.86
C GLY A 117 11.06 -17.29 -0.94
N THR A 118 11.08 -15.95 -0.95
CA THR A 118 10.21 -15.11 -0.12
C THR A 118 9.51 -14.07 -0.97
N GLY A 119 8.19 -14.00 -0.85
CA GLY A 119 7.37 -13.06 -1.58
C GLY A 119 7.53 -11.62 -1.10
N ARG A 120 7.15 -10.68 -1.96
CA ARG A 120 7.36 -9.24 -1.75
C ARG A 120 6.07 -8.43 -1.79
N LEU A 121 4.91 -9.09 -1.87
CA LEU A 121 3.61 -8.41 -1.94
C LEU A 121 3.27 -7.73 -0.61
N ILE A 122 2.78 -6.50 -0.69
CA ILE A 122 2.04 -5.78 0.35
C ILE A 122 0.57 -5.76 -0.08
N PHE A 123 -0.34 -6.32 0.72
CA PHE A 123 -1.77 -6.30 0.46
C PHE A 123 -2.35 -4.96 0.92
N GLY A 124 -2.32 -3.96 0.05
CA GLY A 124 -2.94 -2.67 0.33
C GLY A 124 -4.45 -2.72 0.03
N THR A 125 -5.31 -2.28 0.95
CA THR A 125 -6.77 -2.31 0.78
C THR A 125 -7.47 -1.10 1.38
N GLY A 126 -8.67 -0.83 0.87
CA GLY A 126 -9.54 0.24 1.32
C GLY A 126 -11.00 -0.02 0.92
N SER A 127 -11.91 0.80 1.42
CA SER A 127 -13.35 0.60 1.23
C SER A 127 -13.90 1.09 -0.12
N GLY A 128 -13.06 1.68 -0.99
CA GLY A 128 -13.50 2.26 -2.26
C GLY A 128 -14.18 3.63 -2.11
N TRP A 129 -14.14 4.42 -3.21
CA TRP A 129 -14.69 5.78 -3.23
C TRP A 129 -15.14 6.24 -4.63
N ALA A 130 -14.60 5.68 -5.71
CA ALA A 130 -14.84 6.11 -7.08
C ALA A 130 -16.16 5.54 -7.59
N GLU A 131 -17.26 6.29 -7.43
CA GLU A 131 -18.61 5.86 -7.80
C GLU A 131 -18.74 5.45 -9.26
N GLN A 132 -17.96 6.09 -10.15
CA GLN A 132 -17.95 5.75 -11.59
C GLN A 132 -17.54 4.28 -11.81
N ASP A 133 -16.52 3.79 -11.14
CA ASP A 133 -16.06 2.41 -11.26
C ASP A 133 -17.19 1.41 -10.91
N TYR A 134 -17.93 1.72 -9.84
CA TYR A 134 -19.05 0.89 -9.42
C TYR A 134 -20.18 0.89 -10.44
N ALA A 135 -20.55 2.08 -10.95
CA ALA A 135 -21.66 2.24 -11.90
C ALA A 135 -21.36 1.49 -13.22
N GLU A 136 -20.16 1.66 -13.76
CA GLU A 136 -19.76 1.08 -15.05
C GLU A 136 -19.65 -0.45 -15.01
N TYR A 137 -19.25 -1.01 -13.87
CA TYR A 137 -19.10 -2.47 -13.70
C TYR A 137 -20.31 -3.12 -13.01
N GLY A 138 -21.35 -2.34 -12.69
CA GLY A 138 -22.56 -2.85 -12.04
C GLY A 138 -22.36 -3.31 -10.61
N TYR A 139 -21.35 -2.80 -9.90
CA TYR A 139 -21.18 -3.05 -8.48
C TYR A 139 -22.09 -2.18 -7.63
N GLU A 140 -22.51 -2.70 -6.48
CA GLU A 140 -23.29 -1.92 -5.52
C GLU A 140 -22.37 -0.91 -4.80
N PHE A 141 -22.59 0.40 -5.01
CA PHE A 141 -21.81 1.44 -4.35
C PHE A 141 -22.17 1.58 -2.86
N GLY A 142 -23.43 1.51 -2.52
CA GLY A 142 -23.91 1.66 -1.15
C GLY A 142 -23.51 2.97 -0.49
N THR A 143 -23.32 2.95 0.82
CA THR A 143 -22.85 4.10 1.60
C THR A 143 -21.38 3.92 2.03
N VAL A 144 -20.72 5.02 2.41
CA VAL A 144 -19.38 4.94 3.05
C VAL A 144 -19.40 3.99 4.26
N GLY A 145 -20.49 4.02 5.03
CA GLY A 145 -20.68 3.17 6.20
C GLY A 145 -20.73 1.69 5.84
N SER A 146 -21.57 1.31 4.85
CA SER A 146 -21.72 -0.09 4.44
C SER A 146 -20.44 -0.64 3.81
N ARG A 147 -19.72 0.15 3.00
CA ARG A 147 -18.43 -0.28 2.43
C ARG A 147 -17.36 -0.49 3.49
N LEU A 148 -17.32 0.34 4.53
CA LEU A 148 -16.40 0.14 5.67
C LEU A 148 -16.79 -1.07 6.52
N ASP A 149 -18.08 -1.37 6.67
CA ASP A 149 -18.55 -2.55 7.37
C ASP A 149 -18.21 -3.84 6.59
N ALA A 150 -18.33 -3.80 5.25
CA ALA A 150 -17.88 -4.89 4.39
C ALA A 150 -16.35 -5.11 4.51
N LEU A 151 -15.55 -4.06 4.43
CA LEU A 151 -14.10 -4.16 4.64
C LEU A 151 -13.76 -4.76 6.01
N ALA A 152 -14.50 -4.39 7.07
CA ALA A 152 -14.32 -4.95 8.40
C ALA A 152 -14.59 -6.46 8.46
N ALA A 153 -15.58 -6.94 7.70
CA ALA A 153 -15.90 -8.37 7.60
C ALA A 153 -14.88 -9.14 6.73
N ASP A 154 -14.35 -8.49 5.67
CA ASP A 154 -13.46 -9.12 4.70
C ASP A 154 -12.04 -9.33 5.25
N LEU A 155 -11.51 -8.40 6.04
CA LEU A 155 -10.13 -8.48 6.54
C LEU A 155 -9.82 -9.77 7.33
N PRO A 156 -10.61 -10.18 8.35
CA PRO A 156 -10.37 -11.44 9.05
C PRO A 156 -10.60 -12.66 8.13
N ARG A 157 -11.55 -12.59 7.18
CA ARG A 157 -11.80 -13.64 6.21
C ARG A 157 -10.60 -13.87 5.28
N ILE A 158 -10.00 -12.80 4.77
CA ILE A 158 -8.78 -12.86 3.95
C ILE A 158 -7.63 -13.51 4.72
N ARG A 159 -7.39 -13.10 5.99
CA ARG A 159 -6.35 -13.73 6.82
C ARG A 159 -6.60 -15.21 7.04
N SER A 160 -7.82 -15.59 7.43
CA SER A 160 -8.19 -16.99 7.64
C SER A 160 -8.06 -17.80 6.34
N ARG A 161 -8.35 -17.19 5.18
CA ARG A 161 -8.17 -17.85 3.89
C ARG A 161 -6.70 -18.14 3.61
N TRP A 162 -5.80 -17.21 3.87
CA TRP A 162 -4.35 -17.43 3.70
C TRP A 162 -3.83 -18.57 4.56
N ASP A 163 -4.31 -18.71 5.80
CA ASP A 163 -3.92 -19.80 6.71
C ASP A 163 -4.38 -21.17 6.21
N GLY A 164 -5.49 -21.21 5.45
CA GLY A 164 -6.09 -22.45 4.91
C GLY A 164 -5.66 -22.81 3.49
N LEU A 165 -4.90 -21.93 2.78
CA LEU A 165 -4.47 -22.20 1.40
C LEU A 165 -3.34 -23.22 1.33
N ASN A 166 -3.33 -24.00 0.25
CA ASN A 166 -2.23 -24.92 -0.08
C ASN A 166 -1.77 -24.66 -1.54
N PRO A 167 -0.53 -24.17 -1.78
CA PRO A 167 0.39 -23.72 -0.74
C PRO A 167 -0.10 -22.47 -0.01
N ALA A 168 0.30 -22.29 1.24
CA ALA A 168 0.12 -21.03 1.96
C ALA A 168 0.99 -19.92 1.37
N PRO A 169 0.76 -18.62 1.69
CA PRO A 169 1.72 -17.56 1.34
C PRO A 169 3.14 -17.90 1.78
N THR A 170 4.15 -17.44 1.05
CA THR A 170 5.58 -17.71 1.36
C THR A 170 6.05 -17.00 2.63
N ARG A 171 5.35 -15.94 3.01
CA ARG A 171 5.51 -15.18 4.25
C ARG A 171 4.16 -14.68 4.75
N ARG A 172 4.12 -14.14 5.96
CA ARG A 172 2.99 -13.34 6.38
C ARG A 172 2.90 -12.09 5.50
N ILE A 173 1.88 -12.02 4.63
CA ILE A 173 1.65 -10.86 3.75
C ILE A 173 1.24 -9.66 4.62
N PRO A 174 1.99 -8.52 4.58
CA PRO A 174 1.60 -7.32 5.31
C PRO A 174 0.29 -6.74 4.76
N ILE A 175 -0.61 -6.32 5.65
CA ILE A 175 -1.82 -5.59 5.26
C ILE A 175 -1.59 -4.10 5.43
N LEU A 176 -1.71 -3.36 4.34
CA LEU A 176 -1.78 -1.91 4.35
C LEU A 176 -3.25 -1.48 4.24
N ILE A 177 -3.72 -0.64 5.17
CA ILE A 177 -5.06 -0.04 5.08
C ILE A 177 -4.92 1.44 4.75
N GLY A 178 -5.56 1.84 3.63
CA GLY A 178 -5.63 3.22 3.18
C GLY A 178 -6.86 3.96 3.73
N GLY A 179 -6.67 5.19 4.17
CA GLY A 179 -7.77 6.08 4.58
C GLY A 179 -7.51 6.81 5.89
N GLN A 180 -8.42 7.77 6.20
CA GLN A 180 -8.22 8.72 7.30
C GLN A 180 -9.45 8.91 8.20
N GLY A 181 -10.48 8.08 8.04
CA GLY A 181 -11.73 8.15 8.81
C GLY A 181 -11.52 7.75 10.28
N GLU A 182 -11.74 8.68 11.21
CA GLU A 182 -11.39 8.53 12.62
C GLU A 182 -12.20 7.47 13.36
N ARG A 183 -13.47 7.27 12.98
CA ARG A 183 -14.40 6.40 13.71
C ARG A 183 -14.29 4.93 13.31
N LYS A 184 -14.24 4.64 12.00
CA LYS A 184 -14.22 3.28 11.46
C LYS A 184 -12.86 2.91 10.88
N THR A 185 -12.30 3.74 9.97
CA THR A 185 -11.06 3.39 9.28
C THR A 185 -9.89 3.23 10.25
N LEU A 186 -9.65 4.21 11.16
CA LEU A 186 -8.55 4.11 12.12
C LEU A 186 -8.75 2.98 13.14
N ARG A 187 -10.00 2.60 13.45
CA ARG A 187 -10.26 1.41 14.22
C ARG A 187 -9.84 0.14 13.47
N LEU A 188 -10.21 0.01 12.19
CA LEU A 188 -9.77 -1.13 11.35
C LEU A 188 -8.25 -1.19 11.22
N VAL A 189 -7.60 -0.03 11.09
CA VAL A 189 -6.14 0.05 11.11
C VAL A 189 -5.59 -0.53 12.42
N ALA A 190 -6.10 -0.10 13.58
CA ALA A 190 -5.67 -0.61 14.87
C ALA A 190 -5.89 -2.12 15.03
N GLN A 191 -6.97 -2.67 14.47
CA GLN A 191 -7.30 -4.09 14.56
C GLN A 191 -6.49 -4.97 13.60
N HIS A 192 -6.23 -4.51 12.37
CA HIS A 192 -5.82 -5.40 11.28
C HIS A 192 -4.57 -4.97 10.51
N ALA A 193 -4.21 -3.67 10.48
CA ALA A 193 -3.16 -3.20 9.61
C ALA A 193 -1.74 -3.45 10.17
N ASP A 194 -0.82 -3.74 9.28
CA ASP A 194 0.62 -3.68 9.51
C ASP A 194 1.17 -2.32 9.09
N ILE A 195 0.49 -1.67 8.13
CA ILE A 195 0.83 -0.34 7.59
C ILE A 195 -0.45 0.49 7.52
N TRP A 196 -0.42 1.71 8.06
CA TRP A 196 -1.46 2.69 7.84
C TRP A 196 -1.02 3.71 6.81
N HIS A 197 -1.78 3.84 5.71
CA HIS A 197 -1.51 4.84 4.68
C HIS A 197 -2.56 5.94 4.68
N THR A 198 -2.10 7.19 4.65
CA THR A 198 -2.98 8.37 4.70
C THR A 198 -2.52 9.48 3.74
N PHE A 199 -3.51 10.23 3.20
CA PHE A 199 -3.29 11.47 2.46
C PHE A 199 -3.63 12.71 3.31
N THR A 200 -3.57 12.58 4.63
CA THR A 200 -3.85 13.68 5.56
C THR A 200 -2.80 14.78 5.41
N LYS A 201 -3.23 16.04 5.45
CA LYS A 201 -2.32 17.19 5.44
C LYS A 201 -1.37 17.14 6.65
N LEU A 202 -0.13 17.57 6.45
CA LEU A 202 0.94 17.48 7.43
C LEU A 202 0.55 18.04 8.81
N ASP A 203 -0.15 19.18 8.84
CA ASP A 203 -0.56 19.83 10.10
C ASP A 203 -1.67 19.07 10.86
N ASP A 204 -2.45 18.23 10.16
CA ASP A 204 -3.50 17.40 10.76
C ASP A 204 -2.99 16.02 11.23
N LEU A 205 -1.79 15.61 10.82
CA LEU A 205 -1.23 14.29 11.13
C LEU A 205 -1.09 14.02 12.63
N PRO A 206 -0.60 14.95 13.47
CA PRO A 206 -0.48 14.69 14.91
C PRO A 206 -1.82 14.29 15.55
N ARG A 207 -2.91 14.97 15.16
CA ARG A 207 -4.25 14.64 15.65
C ARG A 207 -4.70 13.24 15.19
N LYS A 208 -4.47 12.89 13.90
CA LYS A 208 -4.83 11.58 13.37
C LYS A 208 -4.04 10.44 14.02
N ILE A 209 -2.75 10.66 14.27
CA ILE A 209 -1.89 9.72 14.99
C ILE A 209 -2.42 9.52 16.43
N GLY A 210 -2.80 10.60 17.12
CA GLY A 210 -3.41 10.52 18.45
C GLY A 210 -4.67 9.65 18.45
N VAL A 211 -5.57 9.84 17.49
CA VAL A 211 -6.79 9.02 17.36
C VAL A 211 -6.45 7.55 17.07
N LEU A 212 -5.44 7.27 16.24
CA LEU A 212 -4.98 5.90 16.01
C LEU A 212 -4.46 5.25 17.29
N HIS A 213 -3.66 5.98 18.07
CA HIS A 213 -3.14 5.49 19.36
C HIS A 213 -4.27 5.20 20.37
N GLU A 214 -5.31 6.04 20.41
CA GLU A 214 -6.50 5.77 21.22
C GLU A 214 -7.21 4.48 20.81
N TRP A 215 -7.34 4.22 19.51
CA TRP A 215 -7.92 2.96 19.01
C TRP A 215 -7.01 1.78 19.35
N CYS A 216 -5.70 1.90 19.16
CA CYS A 216 -4.76 0.85 19.55
C CYS A 216 -4.88 0.49 21.03
N ALA A 217 -4.98 1.49 21.91
CA ALA A 217 -5.18 1.27 23.35
C ALA A 217 -6.48 0.52 23.66
N ARG A 218 -7.59 0.85 22.95
CA ARG A 218 -8.88 0.16 23.10
C ARG A 218 -8.86 -1.28 22.58
N GLU A 219 -8.09 -1.55 21.53
CA GLU A 219 -7.95 -2.88 20.95
C GLU A 219 -6.79 -3.69 21.58
N GLY A 220 -6.12 -3.16 22.60
CA GLY A 220 -5.02 -3.82 23.33
C GLY A 220 -3.78 -4.05 22.47
N ARG A 221 -3.51 -3.16 21.50
CA ARG A 221 -2.41 -3.28 20.55
C ARG A 221 -1.36 -2.19 20.76
N ASP A 222 -0.08 -2.53 20.63
CA ASP A 222 1.00 -1.56 20.60
C ASP A 222 0.96 -0.77 19.27
N PRO A 223 0.78 0.57 19.28
CA PRO A 223 0.79 1.37 18.06
C PRO A 223 2.13 1.30 17.32
N SER A 224 3.22 0.97 17.98
CA SER A 224 4.54 0.79 17.35
C SER A 224 4.60 -0.42 16.39
N GLU A 225 3.63 -1.33 16.44
CA GLU A 225 3.51 -2.42 15.47
C GLU A 225 3.04 -1.94 14.10
N ILE A 226 2.42 -0.75 14.01
CA ILE A 226 1.86 -0.21 12.79
C ILE A 226 2.85 0.77 12.17
N GLU A 227 3.31 0.50 10.96
CA GLU A 227 4.13 1.43 10.20
C GLU A 227 3.26 2.57 9.65
N LEU A 228 3.68 3.80 9.91
CA LEU A 228 3.01 4.97 9.37
C LEU A 228 3.51 5.25 7.95
N SER A 229 2.57 5.39 7.02
CA SER A 229 2.83 5.67 5.61
C SER A 229 1.99 6.85 5.12
N THR A 230 2.57 7.64 4.23
CA THR A 230 1.84 8.74 3.57
C THR A 230 2.26 8.87 2.13
N GLY A 231 1.35 9.39 1.30
CA GLY A 231 1.54 9.58 -0.12
C GLY A 231 1.28 11.01 -0.55
N TYR A 232 1.74 11.34 -1.75
CA TYR A 232 1.61 12.65 -2.36
C TYR A 232 1.41 12.53 -3.86
N THR A 233 0.46 13.26 -4.40
CA THR A 233 0.41 13.44 -5.84
C THR A 233 1.24 14.65 -6.22
N ILE A 234 2.03 14.54 -7.28
CA ILE A 234 2.80 15.66 -7.84
C ILE A 234 1.89 16.83 -8.25
N ARG A 235 0.59 16.57 -8.54
CA ARG A 235 -0.35 17.57 -9.07
C ARG A 235 -1.27 18.25 -8.06
N GLY A 236 -1.44 17.77 -6.83
CA GLY A 236 -2.54 18.30 -6.01
C GLY A 236 -2.31 18.43 -4.52
N PHE A 237 -1.38 17.73 -3.98
CA PHE A 237 -1.02 17.83 -2.59
C PHE A 237 0.41 18.36 -2.53
N GLY A 238 0.56 19.66 -2.82
CA GLY A 238 1.81 20.39 -2.63
C GLY A 238 2.47 19.89 -1.38
N PRO A 239 3.33 20.31 -0.89
CA PRO A 239 4.73 20.49 -0.90
C PRO A 239 5.48 19.43 -0.11
N LEU A 240 5.46 18.18 -0.53
CA LEU A 240 6.48 17.26 -0.03
C LEU A 240 7.85 17.56 -0.61
N LEU A 241 7.85 18.33 -1.64
CA LEU A 241 9.07 18.94 -2.18
C LEU A 241 9.41 20.25 -1.43
N GLU A 242 8.60 20.66 -0.44
CA GLU A 242 9.08 21.60 0.57
C GLU A 242 10.24 20.94 1.30
N SER A 243 11.37 21.61 1.35
CA SER A 243 12.67 21.06 1.72
C SER A 243 12.75 20.37 3.07
N ASP A 244 11.77 20.54 3.96
CA ASP A 244 11.71 19.97 5.32
C ASP A 244 10.62 18.92 5.54
N ALA A 245 9.66 18.75 4.63
CA ALA A 245 8.51 17.85 4.84
C ALA A 245 8.91 16.38 5.11
N PRO A 246 9.87 15.76 4.40
CA PRO A 246 10.31 14.41 4.74
C PRO A 246 10.87 14.32 6.17
N THR A 247 11.58 15.33 6.64
CA THR A 247 12.14 15.40 8.00
C THR A 247 11.01 15.51 9.04
N ARG A 248 10.04 16.39 8.83
CA ARG A 248 8.87 16.53 9.71
C ARG A 248 8.05 15.23 9.77
N LEU A 249 7.86 14.53 8.65
CA LEU A 249 7.21 13.23 8.62
C LEU A 249 7.97 12.19 9.43
N HIS A 250 9.28 12.13 9.26
CA HIS A 250 10.13 11.23 10.03
C HIS A 250 10.05 11.49 11.55
N GLU A 251 10.03 12.76 11.97
CA GLU A 251 9.85 13.16 13.36
C GLU A 251 8.48 12.75 13.91
N LEU A 252 7.43 12.77 13.07
CA LEU A 252 6.09 12.27 13.40
C LEU A 252 5.98 10.73 13.39
N GLY A 253 7.06 10.01 13.09
CA GLY A 253 7.08 8.55 13.10
C GLY A 253 6.79 7.88 11.75
N PHE A 254 6.60 8.63 10.66
CA PHE A 254 6.44 8.03 9.33
C PHE A 254 7.72 7.35 8.87
N ARG A 255 7.57 6.14 8.32
CA ARG A 255 8.69 5.33 7.84
C ARG A 255 8.55 4.90 6.38
N LEU A 256 7.38 5.03 5.78
CA LEU A 256 7.16 4.76 4.36
C LEU A 256 6.54 5.99 3.68
N ILE A 257 7.29 6.62 2.78
CA ILE A 257 6.87 7.81 2.04
C ILE A 257 6.72 7.42 0.57
N ILE A 258 5.55 7.70 -0.04
CA ILE A 258 5.17 7.21 -1.36
C ILE A 258 4.72 8.37 -2.25
N PRO A 259 5.61 9.06 -2.97
CA PRO A 259 5.20 9.98 -4.02
C PRO A 259 4.50 9.23 -5.16
N ALA A 260 3.48 9.87 -5.77
CA ALA A 260 2.81 9.38 -6.95
C ALA A 260 3.36 10.03 -8.21
N ILE A 261 3.60 9.23 -9.24
CA ILE A 261 4.16 9.64 -10.53
C ILE A 261 3.22 9.17 -11.65
N ASP A 262 2.81 10.14 -12.48
CA ASP A 262 1.89 9.90 -13.60
C ASP A 262 2.67 9.61 -14.90
N GLY A 263 1.98 8.86 -15.82
CA GLY A 263 2.42 8.73 -17.21
C GLY A 263 2.15 10.00 -18.05
N PRO A 264 2.49 9.96 -19.34
CA PRO A 264 3.11 8.84 -20.06
C PRO A 264 4.62 8.68 -19.82
N ASP A 265 5.32 9.76 -19.39
CA ASP A 265 6.80 9.79 -19.35
C ASP A 265 7.37 9.20 -18.06
N TYR A 266 6.57 9.13 -16.99
CA TYR A 266 6.98 8.67 -15.66
C TYR A 266 8.32 9.27 -15.24
N ASP A 267 8.35 10.60 -15.03
CA ASP A 267 9.54 11.29 -14.56
C ASP A 267 9.88 10.91 -13.12
N LEU A 268 10.91 10.10 -12.95
CA LEU A 268 11.39 9.62 -11.66
C LEU A 268 12.40 10.58 -10.99
N SER A 269 12.74 11.69 -11.63
CA SER A 269 13.75 12.64 -11.11
C SER A 269 13.46 13.16 -9.69
N PRO A 270 12.17 13.36 -9.27
CA PRO A 270 11.86 13.79 -7.90
C PRO A 270 12.22 12.76 -6.82
N LEU A 271 12.42 11.49 -7.18
CA LEU A 271 12.81 10.46 -6.22
C LEU A 271 14.27 10.58 -5.78
N THR A 272 15.15 11.09 -6.63
CA THR A 272 16.60 11.15 -6.36
C THR A 272 16.93 11.91 -5.06
N PRO A 273 16.46 13.15 -4.83
CA PRO A 273 16.75 13.87 -3.58
C PRO A 273 16.10 13.19 -2.37
N LEU A 274 14.94 12.53 -2.54
CA LEU A 274 14.24 11.83 -1.48
C LEU A 274 14.99 10.55 -1.06
N LEU A 275 15.52 9.80 -2.01
CA LEU A 275 16.37 8.64 -1.75
C LEU A 275 17.68 9.04 -1.05
N ALA A 276 18.33 10.10 -1.49
CA ALA A 276 19.52 10.62 -0.83
C ALA A 276 19.23 11.09 0.61
N TRP A 277 18.05 11.67 0.87
CA TRP A 277 17.61 12.00 2.23
C TRP A 277 17.39 10.74 3.06
N ARG A 278 16.67 9.72 2.54
CA ARG A 278 16.48 8.42 3.19
C ARG A 278 17.80 7.80 3.62
N ASP A 279 18.78 7.78 2.72
CA ASP A 279 20.07 7.14 2.98
C ASP A 279 20.82 7.84 4.11
N ARG A 280 20.83 9.17 4.12
CA ARG A 280 21.41 9.93 5.24
C ARG A 280 20.73 9.65 6.58
N VAL A 281 19.39 9.60 6.60
CA VAL A 281 18.62 9.31 7.84
C VAL A 281 18.85 7.89 8.33
N ASN A 282 19.02 6.95 7.41
CA ASN A 282 19.29 5.54 7.73
C ASN A 282 20.76 5.25 8.06
N GLY A 283 21.67 6.22 7.88
CA GLY A 283 23.10 6.09 8.21
C GLY A 283 23.92 5.36 7.15
N PHE A 284 23.55 5.52 5.87
CA PHE A 284 24.32 5.01 4.71
C PHE A 284 25.19 6.08 4.09
#